data_28de94626d93d682da2e2ff597ec251d
#
_entry.id   28de94626d93d682da2e2ff597ec251d
#
_cell.length_a   1.000
_cell.length_b   1.000
_cell.length_c   1.000
_cell.angle_alpha   90.00
_cell.angle_beta   90.00
_cell.angle_gamma   90.00
#
_symmetry.space_group_name_H-M   'P 1'
#
loop_
_entity.id
_entity.type
_entity.pdbx_description
1 polymer ?
#
loop_
_entity_poly.entity_id
_entity_poly.type
_entity_poly.pdbx_seq_one_letter_code
_entity_poly.pdbx_strand_id
1 'polypeptide(L)'
;MPSLGKSNIINGMEGKRVSLDEVFSPRGVALAGASPSGGFATGVARGLQEAGFPNIYPVNPKYDEVFGLPCYASIRDVPGIVDHVVVSIPAESAPGLLDDCAAKGVRSVHFFTAGFSESGYAERAELEEAMLEKARAGGFRIIGPNCVGIYVPKSRLANGTGMPMEPGPVAFISQSGGHAHNLPLYGGPRGLRFSKVVSYGNALDVNESELMEYFGQDPETETIAVYIEGVKDGRRFFRALRNAAARKPVIIYKGGTTEAGKRATH
;
A
#
# COMPACT_ATOMS: atom_id res chain seq x y z
N MET A 1 -20.64 26.29 44.10
CA MET A 1 -21.08 26.54 42.71
C MET A 1 -20.10 25.89 41.79
N PRO A 2 -20.47 24.89 40.98
CA PRO A 2 -19.58 24.14 40.13
C PRO A 2 -19.43 24.83 38.78
N SER A 3 -18.22 24.91 38.26
CA SER A 3 -17.95 25.31 36.89
C SER A 3 -18.10 24.11 35.95
N LEU A 4 -19.17 24.15 35.22
CA LEU A 4 -19.50 23.24 34.12
C LEU A 4 -18.53 23.43 32.94
N GLY A 5 -17.88 22.36 32.50
CA GLY A 5 -18.06 21.83 31.18
C GLY A 5 -17.53 22.65 30.00
N LYS A 6 -16.29 22.32 29.53
CA LYS A 6 -15.94 22.43 28.12
C LYS A 6 -15.41 21.07 27.65
N SER A 7 -16.33 20.20 27.42
CA SER A 7 -16.13 18.94 26.70
C SER A 7 -17.26 18.88 25.67
N ASN A 8 -16.92 18.55 24.45
CA ASN A 8 -17.79 18.36 23.27
C ASN A 8 -17.89 19.55 22.31
N ILE A 9 -16.90 19.75 21.44
CA ILE A 9 -17.10 20.11 20.03
C ILE A 9 -15.84 19.64 19.26
N ILE A 10 -15.67 18.35 19.06
CA ILE A 10 -14.86 17.77 17.97
C ILE A 10 -15.59 16.47 17.54
N ASN A 11 -16.79 16.63 17.04
CA ASN A 11 -17.50 15.53 16.37
C ASN A 11 -18.29 16.16 15.22
N GLY A 12 -17.67 16.21 14.02
CA GLY A 12 -18.41 16.77 12.90
C GLY A 12 -17.70 16.90 11.57
N MET A 13 -16.50 16.32 11.37
CA MET A 13 -15.88 16.24 10.03
C MET A 13 -14.96 15.01 9.90
N GLU A 14 -15.40 13.84 10.31
CA GLU A 14 -14.81 12.61 9.76
C GLU A 14 -15.41 12.42 8.37
N GLY A 15 -14.75 12.99 7.35
CA GLY A 15 -15.00 12.63 5.97
C GLY A 15 -14.90 11.10 5.83
N LYS A 16 -15.81 10.48 5.07
CA LYS A 16 -15.87 9.02 4.89
C LYS A 16 -14.50 8.52 4.46
N ARG A 17 -13.80 7.81 5.35
CA ARG A 17 -12.49 7.22 5.08
C ARG A 17 -12.59 6.25 3.91
N VAL A 18 -11.67 6.33 2.95
CA VAL A 18 -11.61 5.41 1.81
C VAL A 18 -11.49 3.97 2.32
N SER A 19 -12.35 3.10 1.83
CA SER A 19 -12.39 1.68 2.19
C SER A 19 -11.28 0.89 1.50
N LEU A 20 -10.88 -0.25 2.07
CA LEU A 20 -9.91 -1.13 1.42
C LEU A 20 -10.45 -1.74 0.11
N ASP A 21 -11.77 -1.90 -0.05
CA ASP A 21 -12.35 -2.31 -1.34
C ASP A 21 -12.05 -1.30 -2.45
N GLU A 22 -12.13 -0.01 -2.13
CA GLU A 22 -11.78 1.06 -3.07
C GLU A 22 -10.28 1.09 -3.37
N VAL A 23 -9.43 0.76 -2.39
CA VAL A 23 -7.97 0.65 -2.57
C VAL A 23 -7.62 -0.53 -3.48
N PHE A 24 -8.30 -1.66 -3.36
CA PHE A 24 -8.02 -2.87 -4.14
C PHE A 24 -8.66 -2.90 -5.53
N SER A 25 -9.47 -1.92 -5.87
CA SER A 25 -10.16 -1.83 -7.17
C SER A 25 -10.04 -0.44 -7.80
N PRO A 26 -8.81 0.06 -8.04
CA PRO A 26 -8.59 1.36 -8.65
C PRO A 26 -8.98 1.34 -10.13
N ARG A 27 -9.53 2.45 -10.62
CA ARG A 27 -9.87 2.66 -12.04
C ARG A 27 -8.70 3.18 -12.86
N GLY A 28 -7.73 3.82 -12.23
CA GLY A 28 -6.52 4.33 -12.85
C GLY A 28 -5.37 4.40 -11.85
N VAL A 29 -4.17 4.11 -12.34
CA VAL A 29 -2.92 4.08 -11.56
C VAL A 29 -1.94 5.08 -12.14
N ALA A 30 -1.46 6.02 -11.32
CA ALA A 30 -0.34 6.89 -11.68
C ALA A 30 0.97 6.38 -11.05
N LEU A 31 2.07 6.55 -11.76
CA LEU A 31 3.39 6.05 -11.41
C LEU A 31 4.37 7.21 -11.28
N ALA A 32 4.45 7.80 -10.09
CA ALA A 32 5.34 8.92 -9.80
C ALA A 32 6.80 8.46 -9.71
N GLY A 33 7.65 9.06 -10.54
CA GLY A 33 9.05 8.67 -10.70
C GLY A 33 9.29 7.62 -11.78
N ALA A 34 8.32 7.36 -12.66
CA ALA A 34 8.53 6.47 -13.81
C ALA A 34 9.64 7.00 -14.72
N SER A 35 10.52 6.10 -15.22
CA SER A 35 11.68 6.46 -16.02
C SER A 35 11.98 5.39 -17.07
N PRO A 36 12.38 5.77 -18.29
CA PRO A 36 12.82 4.82 -19.32
C PRO A 36 14.05 4.01 -18.90
N SER A 37 14.89 4.55 -18.03
CA SER A 37 16.14 3.91 -17.57
C SER A 37 15.94 2.76 -16.58
N GLY A 38 14.70 2.51 -16.14
CA GLY A 38 14.42 1.44 -15.19
C GLY A 38 13.97 1.98 -13.81
N GLY A 39 13.95 1.10 -12.81
CA GLY A 39 13.50 1.39 -11.45
C GLY A 39 12.18 0.71 -11.10
N PHE A 40 11.74 0.87 -9.85
CA PHE A 40 10.56 0.17 -9.34
C PHE A 40 9.27 0.59 -10.07
N ALA A 41 9.02 1.89 -10.22
CA ALA A 41 7.85 2.38 -10.96
C ALA A 41 7.78 1.84 -12.39
N THR A 42 8.95 1.64 -13.03
CA THR A 42 9.10 0.99 -14.34
C THR A 42 8.64 -0.47 -14.33
N GLY A 43 9.08 -1.23 -13.33
CA GLY A 43 8.67 -2.63 -13.16
C GLY A 43 7.17 -2.76 -12.95
N VAL A 44 6.58 -1.87 -12.14
CA VAL A 44 5.13 -1.82 -11.92
C VAL A 44 4.39 -1.44 -13.20
N ALA A 45 4.86 -0.42 -13.95
CA ALA A 45 4.25 -0.02 -15.21
C ALA A 45 4.15 -1.18 -16.20
N ARG A 46 5.25 -1.90 -16.39
CA ARG A 46 5.29 -3.09 -17.26
C ARG A 46 4.38 -4.20 -16.75
N GLY A 47 4.41 -4.48 -15.45
CA GLY A 47 3.51 -5.47 -14.85
C GLY A 47 2.03 -5.15 -15.05
N LEU A 48 1.64 -3.89 -14.90
CA LEU A 48 0.29 -3.43 -15.18
C LEU A 48 -0.10 -3.57 -16.67
N GLN A 49 0.84 -3.27 -17.60
CA GLN A 49 0.63 -3.48 -19.04
C GLN A 49 0.49 -4.98 -19.35
N GLU A 50 1.36 -5.85 -18.81
CA GLU A 50 1.27 -7.32 -18.97
C GLU A 50 -0.04 -7.86 -18.41
N ALA A 51 -0.51 -7.34 -17.28
CA ALA A 51 -1.78 -7.69 -16.69
C ALA A 51 -3.00 -7.17 -17.49
N GLY A 52 -2.79 -6.24 -18.44
CA GLY A 52 -3.86 -5.57 -19.19
C GLY A 52 -4.66 -4.60 -18.33
N PHE A 53 -4.02 -3.90 -17.38
CA PHE A 53 -4.66 -2.82 -16.61
C PHE A 53 -4.94 -1.62 -17.54
N PRO A 54 -6.16 -1.03 -17.53
CA PRO A 54 -6.57 -0.15 -18.63
C PRO A 54 -5.96 1.26 -18.57
N ASN A 55 -5.80 1.84 -17.39
CA ASN A 55 -5.48 3.27 -17.22
C ASN A 55 -4.20 3.46 -16.41
N ILE A 56 -3.07 3.52 -17.11
CA ILE A 56 -1.73 3.65 -16.55
C ILE A 56 -1.17 5.02 -16.94
N TYR A 57 -0.74 5.80 -15.94
CA TYR A 57 -0.27 7.17 -16.14
C TYR A 57 1.14 7.35 -15.57
N PRO A 58 2.22 7.24 -16.37
CA PRO A 58 3.55 7.66 -15.95
C PRO A 58 3.56 9.15 -15.57
N VAL A 59 4.22 9.47 -14.46
CA VAL A 59 4.36 10.85 -13.98
C VAL A 59 5.82 11.13 -13.67
N ASN A 60 6.41 12.04 -14.47
CA ASN A 60 7.78 12.49 -14.30
C ASN A 60 7.99 13.77 -15.14
N PRO A 61 8.40 14.91 -14.55
CA PRO A 61 8.56 16.16 -15.28
C PRO A 61 9.71 16.18 -16.30
N LYS A 62 10.49 15.10 -16.39
CA LYS A 62 11.66 15.01 -17.31
C LYS A 62 11.34 14.34 -18.64
N TYR A 63 10.15 13.76 -18.81
CA TYR A 63 9.82 12.96 -19.99
C TYR A 63 8.42 13.28 -20.48
N ASP A 64 8.24 13.23 -21.81
CA ASP A 64 6.93 13.36 -22.46
C ASP A 64 6.28 11.99 -22.70
N GLU A 65 7.09 10.93 -22.73
CA GLU A 65 6.66 9.55 -22.96
C GLU A 65 7.52 8.58 -22.14
N VAL A 66 6.88 7.56 -21.55
CA VAL A 66 7.55 6.44 -20.85
C VAL A 66 6.81 5.14 -21.20
N PHE A 67 7.53 4.15 -21.75
CA PHE A 67 6.99 2.83 -22.17
C PHE A 67 5.85 2.89 -23.19
N GLY A 68 5.89 3.82 -24.14
CA GLY A 68 4.82 4.01 -25.12
C GLY A 68 3.55 4.64 -24.54
N LEU A 69 3.62 5.16 -23.32
CA LEU A 69 2.53 5.87 -22.66
C LEU A 69 2.87 7.36 -22.54
N PRO A 70 1.92 8.28 -22.74
CA PRO A 70 2.12 9.69 -22.41
C PRO A 70 2.54 9.87 -20.96
N CYS A 71 3.57 10.70 -20.71
CA CYS A 71 4.07 10.99 -19.38
C CYS A 71 3.70 12.41 -18.97
N TYR A 72 3.24 12.59 -17.75
CA TYR A 72 2.71 13.84 -17.23
C TYR A 72 3.70 14.47 -16.25
N ALA A 73 3.78 15.79 -16.21
CA ALA A 73 4.69 16.50 -15.32
C ALA A 73 4.28 16.36 -13.83
N SER A 74 2.98 16.33 -13.54
CA SER A 74 2.43 16.12 -12.19
C SER A 74 1.20 15.21 -12.20
N ILE A 75 0.78 14.75 -11.01
CA ILE A 75 -0.48 13.99 -10.83
C ILE A 75 -1.69 14.83 -11.27
N ARG A 76 -1.64 16.14 -11.09
CA ARG A 76 -2.74 17.07 -11.44
C ARG A 76 -2.98 17.11 -12.94
N ASP A 77 -1.91 16.97 -13.74
CA ASP A 77 -1.97 17.10 -15.21
C ASP A 77 -2.53 15.85 -15.88
N VAL A 78 -2.66 14.74 -15.18
CA VAL A 78 -3.25 13.51 -15.71
C VAL A 78 -4.70 13.76 -16.11
N PRO A 79 -5.11 13.56 -17.39
CA PRO A 79 -6.48 13.89 -17.82
C PRO A 79 -7.53 12.92 -17.31
N GLY A 80 -7.14 11.68 -16.98
CA GLY A 80 -8.03 10.62 -16.52
C GLY A 80 -8.22 10.57 -15.02
N ILE A 81 -8.98 9.57 -14.59
CA ILE A 81 -9.18 9.26 -13.18
C ILE A 81 -7.92 8.58 -12.63
N VAL A 82 -7.43 9.06 -11.49
CA VAL A 82 -6.33 8.45 -10.74
C VAL A 82 -6.86 8.08 -9.35
N ASP A 83 -7.11 6.80 -9.12
CA ASP A 83 -7.52 6.30 -7.82
C ASP A 83 -6.33 5.83 -6.97
N HIS A 84 -5.25 5.36 -7.60
CA HIS A 84 -4.06 4.85 -6.93
C HIS A 84 -2.79 5.47 -7.48
N VAL A 85 -1.86 5.85 -6.60
CA VAL A 85 -0.55 6.38 -6.98
C VAL A 85 0.55 5.50 -6.41
N VAL A 86 1.44 5.02 -7.27
CA VAL A 86 2.68 4.33 -6.89
C VAL A 86 3.82 5.35 -6.89
N VAL A 87 4.52 5.47 -5.77
CA VAL A 87 5.55 6.48 -5.55
C VAL A 87 6.93 5.88 -5.48
N SER A 88 7.82 6.34 -6.37
CA SER A 88 9.24 5.98 -6.42
C SER A 88 10.10 7.22 -6.66
N ILE A 89 9.89 8.26 -5.83
CA ILE A 89 10.65 9.52 -5.81
C ILE A 89 11.35 9.69 -4.46
N PRO A 90 12.34 10.58 -4.32
CA PRO A 90 12.98 10.84 -3.02
C PRO A 90 11.99 11.21 -1.92
N ALA A 91 12.27 10.79 -0.69
CA ALA A 91 11.38 10.98 0.46
C ALA A 91 11.02 12.46 0.71
N GLU A 92 11.97 13.35 0.51
CA GLU A 92 11.82 14.81 0.68
C GLU A 92 10.76 15.42 -0.26
N SER A 93 10.49 14.76 -1.39
CA SER A 93 9.49 15.20 -2.37
C SER A 93 8.08 14.70 -2.06
N ALA A 94 7.94 13.79 -1.07
CA ALA A 94 6.66 13.17 -0.74
C ALA A 94 5.55 14.18 -0.34
N PRO A 95 5.81 15.21 0.51
CA PRO A 95 4.76 16.14 0.91
C PRO A 95 4.11 16.89 -0.24
N GLY A 96 4.90 17.36 -1.22
CA GLY A 96 4.39 18.06 -2.39
C GLY A 96 3.55 17.14 -3.31
N LEU A 97 3.99 15.89 -3.48
CA LEU A 97 3.22 14.88 -4.20
C LEU A 97 1.86 14.60 -3.54
N LEU A 98 1.81 14.53 -2.21
CA LEU A 98 0.56 14.28 -1.47
C LEU A 98 -0.44 15.44 -1.61
N ASP A 99 0.04 16.68 -1.74
CA ASP A 99 -0.82 17.84 -2.05
C ASP A 99 -1.45 17.71 -3.45
N ASP A 100 -0.68 17.21 -4.41
CA ASP A 100 -1.19 16.92 -5.77
C ASP A 100 -2.20 15.77 -5.76
N CYS A 101 -1.94 14.72 -4.96
CA CYS A 101 -2.86 13.60 -4.79
C CYS A 101 -4.19 14.05 -4.17
N ALA A 102 -4.16 14.88 -3.14
CA ALA A 102 -5.36 15.45 -2.51
C ALA A 102 -6.17 16.28 -3.52
N ALA A 103 -5.52 17.18 -4.26
CA ALA A 103 -6.17 18.02 -5.28
C ALA A 103 -6.77 17.20 -6.43
N LYS A 104 -6.18 16.05 -6.77
CA LYS A 104 -6.67 15.13 -7.81
C LYS A 104 -7.81 14.22 -7.34
N GLY A 105 -8.04 14.11 -6.03
CA GLY A 105 -9.02 13.20 -5.44
C GLY A 105 -8.59 11.73 -5.48
N VAL A 106 -7.27 11.48 -5.34
CA VAL A 106 -6.69 10.13 -5.24
C VAL A 106 -7.26 9.42 -4.01
N ARG A 107 -7.47 8.11 -4.09
CA ARG A 107 -8.00 7.29 -2.99
C ARG A 107 -6.90 6.62 -2.17
N SER A 108 -5.81 6.24 -2.82
CA SER A 108 -4.68 5.59 -2.14
C SER A 108 -3.34 5.93 -2.78
N VAL A 109 -2.32 6.00 -1.93
CA VAL A 109 -0.94 6.26 -2.32
C VAL A 109 -0.06 5.17 -1.73
N HIS A 110 0.73 4.52 -2.56
CA HIS A 110 1.68 3.51 -2.16
C HIS A 110 3.11 4.04 -2.33
N PHE A 111 3.89 3.99 -1.25
CA PHE A 111 5.28 4.42 -1.27
C PHE A 111 6.23 3.22 -1.30
N PHE A 112 6.89 3.02 -2.45
CA PHE A 112 8.04 2.12 -2.54
C PHE A 112 9.27 2.73 -1.86
N THR A 113 9.40 4.05 -1.94
CA THR A 113 10.51 4.80 -1.35
C THR A 113 10.72 4.43 0.10
N ALA A 114 11.98 4.14 0.45
CA ALA A 114 12.50 3.97 1.80
C ALA A 114 13.22 5.26 2.27
N GLY A 115 13.75 5.24 3.50
CA GLY A 115 14.46 6.38 4.09
C GLY A 115 13.56 7.28 4.93
N PHE A 116 12.55 6.69 5.54
CA PHE A 116 11.64 7.32 6.50
C PHE A 116 11.98 6.91 7.94
N SER A 117 11.02 6.62 8.79
CA SER A 117 11.22 6.30 10.22
C SER A 117 12.11 5.09 10.46
N GLU A 118 12.15 4.13 9.54
CA GLU A 118 13.02 2.95 9.58
C GLU A 118 14.51 3.30 9.52
N SER A 119 14.86 4.50 9.04
CA SER A 119 16.25 4.99 9.02
C SER A 119 16.77 5.38 10.41
N GLY A 120 15.89 5.52 11.41
CA GLY A 120 16.22 5.88 12.79
C GLY A 120 16.47 7.38 13.04
N TYR A 121 16.33 8.25 12.02
CA TYR A 121 16.48 9.70 12.18
C TYR A 121 15.16 10.35 12.57
N ALA A 122 15.18 11.25 13.56
CA ALA A 122 13.98 11.91 14.07
C ALA A 122 13.24 12.73 12.99
N GLU A 123 13.97 13.47 12.16
CA GLU A 123 13.40 14.24 11.06
C GLU A 123 12.67 13.38 10.02
N ARG A 124 13.04 12.10 9.90
CA ARG A 124 12.36 11.15 9.01
C ARG A 124 11.05 10.63 9.60
N ALA A 125 11.00 10.49 10.90
CA ALA A 125 9.75 10.17 11.60
C ALA A 125 8.76 11.35 11.55
N GLU A 126 9.24 12.59 11.73
CA GLU A 126 8.43 13.80 11.57
C GLU A 126 7.87 13.93 10.15
N LEU A 127 8.65 13.55 9.14
CA LEU A 127 8.18 13.51 7.75
C LEU A 127 7.02 12.51 7.56
N GLU A 128 7.09 11.31 8.16
CA GLU A 128 5.99 10.33 8.13
C GLU A 128 4.74 10.89 8.81
N GLU A 129 4.86 11.56 9.96
CA GLU A 129 3.72 12.19 10.64
C GLU A 129 3.05 13.24 9.77
N ALA A 130 3.84 14.12 9.14
CA ALA A 130 3.32 15.12 8.22
C ALA A 130 2.62 14.50 6.99
N MET A 131 3.14 13.37 6.47
CA MET A 131 2.49 12.62 5.40
C MET A 131 1.13 12.05 5.85
N LEU A 132 1.05 11.51 7.06
CA LEU A 132 -0.18 10.96 7.61
C LEU A 132 -1.24 12.05 7.83
N GLU A 133 -0.85 13.22 8.31
CA GLU A 133 -1.75 14.38 8.44
C GLU A 133 -2.30 14.83 7.09
N LYS A 134 -1.44 14.92 6.05
CA LYS A 134 -1.87 15.23 4.68
C LYS A 134 -2.84 14.20 4.11
N ALA A 135 -2.59 12.91 4.34
CA ALA A 135 -3.46 11.84 3.91
C ALA A 135 -4.86 11.94 4.59
N ARG A 136 -4.89 12.21 5.89
CA ARG A 136 -6.14 12.40 6.63
C ARG A 136 -6.91 13.63 6.14
N ALA A 137 -6.22 14.76 5.95
CA ALA A 137 -6.83 15.99 5.44
C ALA A 137 -7.31 15.84 3.99
N GLY A 138 -6.56 15.13 3.15
CA GLY A 138 -6.89 14.87 1.73
C GLY A 138 -7.88 13.72 1.52
N GLY A 139 -8.23 12.96 2.57
CA GLY A 139 -9.20 11.88 2.53
C GLY A 139 -8.73 10.61 1.79
N PHE A 140 -7.42 10.40 1.63
CA PHE A 140 -6.84 9.22 0.98
C PHE A 140 -6.08 8.32 1.95
N ARG A 141 -5.73 7.10 1.50
CA ARG A 141 -5.01 6.11 2.29
C ARG A 141 -3.54 6.04 1.89
N ILE A 142 -2.65 5.73 2.85
CA ILE A 142 -1.24 5.45 2.57
C ILE A 142 -0.94 3.97 2.83
N ILE A 143 -0.25 3.34 1.86
CA ILE A 143 0.32 1.99 1.97
C ILE A 143 1.84 2.14 2.04
N GLY A 144 2.46 1.57 3.05
CA GLY A 144 3.88 1.73 3.33
C GLY A 144 4.17 2.85 4.33
N PRO A 145 5.24 3.64 4.15
CA PRO A 145 6.26 3.54 3.09
C PRO A 145 7.15 2.29 3.18
N ASN A 146 8.21 2.25 2.33
CA ASN A 146 9.17 1.16 2.30
C ASN A 146 8.51 -0.20 1.98
N CYS A 147 7.72 -0.28 0.92
CA CYS A 147 7.01 -1.50 0.55
C CYS A 147 6.83 -1.65 -0.97
N VAL A 148 6.48 -2.84 -1.44
CA VAL A 148 6.17 -3.09 -2.86
C VAL A 148 4.67 -2.93 -3.18
N GLY A 149 3.86 -2.58 -2.19
CA GLY A 149 2.44 -2.26 -2.34
C GLY A 149 1.53 -3.48 -2.56
N ILE A 150 0.60 -3.36 -3.48
CA ILE A 150 -0.51 -4.28 -3.63
C ILE A 150 -0.48 -5.04 -4.95
N TYR A 151 -0.92 -6.30 -4.88
CA TYR A 151 -1.18 -7.15 -6.03
C TYR A 151 -2.56 -7.78 -5.88
N VAL A 152 -3.43 -7.55 -6.87
CA VAL A 152 -4.82 -8.03 -6.88
C VAL A 152 -5.14 -8.55 -8.28
N PRO A 153 -5.07 -9.87 -8.50
CA PRO A 153 -5.29 -10.47 -9.82
C PRO A 153 -6.64 -10.12 -10.43
N LYS A 154 -7.69 -10.12 -9.64
CA LYS A 154 -9.06 -9.83 -10.10
C LYS A 154 -9.20 -8.42 -10.71
N SER A 155 -8.55 -7.42 -10.13
CA SER A 155 -8.53 -6.04 -10.65
C SER A 155 -7.35 -5.76 -11.58
N ARG A 156 -6.56 -6.79 -11.95
CA ARG A 156 -5.36 -6.68 -12.80
C ARG A 156 -4.29 -5.75 -12.22
N LEU A 157 -4.30 -5.55 -10.92
CA LEU A 157 -3.34 -4.71 -10.23
C LEU A 157 -2.08 -5.55 -9.92
N ALA A 158 -0.98 -5.20 -10.57
CA ALA A 158 0.32 -5.87 -10.44
C ALA A 158 1.35 -4.98 -9.75
N ASN A 159 2.19 -5.56 -8.90
CA ASN A 159 3.31 -4.87 -8.25
C ASN A 159 4.68 -5.16 -8.94
N GLY A 160 4.65 -5.71 -10.15
CA GLY A 160 5.82 -6.03 -10.96
C GLY A 160 5.47 -6.91 -12.14
N THR A 161 6.48 -7.30 -12.92
CA THR A 161 6.34 -8.13 -14.11
C THR A 161 6.19 -9.62 -13.77
N GLY A 162 5.58 -10.39 -14.69
CA GLY A 162 5.43 -11.85 -14.57
C GLY A 162 4.44 -12.31 -13.51
N MET A 163 3.64 -11.41 -12.95
CA MET A 163 2.67 -11.75 -11.89
C MET A 163 1.53 -12.61 -12.43
N PRO A 164 1.19 -13.75 -11.78
CA PRO A 164 0.04 -14.57 -12.18
C PRO A 164 -1.28 -13.81 -12.01
N MET A 165 -2.12 -13.73 -13.05
CA MET A 165 -3.37 -12.94 -13.01
C MET A 165 -4.63 -13.80 -12.83
N GLU A 166 -4.48 -15.09 -12.51
CA GLU A 166 -5.60 -15.95 -12.13
C GLU A 166 -5.92 -15.73 -10.65
N PRO A 167 -7.12 -15.22 -10.32
CA PRO A 167 -7.51 -15.01 -8.92
C PRO A 167 -7.73 -16.32 -8.16
N GLY A 168 -7.59 -16.28 -6.85
CA GLY A 168 -7.81 -17.43 -5.98
C GLY A 168 -8.03 -17.05 -4.52
N PRO A 169 -8.11 -18.04 -3.62
CA PRO A 169 -8.68 -17.85 -2.29
C PRO A 169 -7.67 -17.39 -1.21
N VAL A 170 -6.41 -17.16 -1.54
CA VAL A 170 -5.39 -16.84 -0.54
C VAL A 170 -5.15 -15.34 -0.45
N ALA A 171 -5.35 -14.74 0.72
CA ALA A 171 -4.82 -13.42 1.02
C ALA A 171 -3.41 -13.54 1.62
N PHE A 172 -2.52 -12.63 1.25
CA PHE A 172 -1.19 -12.55 1.86
C PHE A 172 -0.90 -11.13 2.36
N ILE A 173 -0.69 -11.02 3.66
CA ILE A 173 -0.29 -9.78 4.37
C ILE A 173 1.21 -9.87 4.64
N SER A 174 2.00 -8.94 4.16
CA SER A 174 3.45 -9.00 4.34
C SER A 174 4.06 -7.67 4.74
N GLN A 175 4.83 -7.68 5.83
CA GLN A 175 5.67 -6.54 6.19
C GLN A 175 6.87 -6.42 5.23
N SER A 176 7.39 -7.56 4.74
CA SER A 176 8.48 -7.63 3.76
C SER A 176 7.98 -7.47 2.33
N GLY A 177 8.55 -6.51 1.60
CA GLY A 177 8.33 -6.34 0.16
C GLY A 177 8.78 -7.54 -0.65
N GLY A 178 9.95 -8.10 -0.34
CA GLY A 178 10.49 -9.27 -1.03
C GLY A 178 9.57 -10.49 -0.94
N HIS A 179 9.00 -10.78 0.24
CA HIS A 179 8.06 -11.88 0.40
C HIS A 179 6.75 -11.62 -0.37
N ALA A 180 6.22 -10.38 -0.32
CA ALA A 180 4.99 -10.03 -1.03
C ALA A 180 5.14 -10.14 -2.56
N HIS A 181 6.31 -9.85 -3.11
CA HIS A 181 6.59 -9.98 -4.53
C HIS A 181 6.88 -11.41 -4.94
N ASN A 182 7.75 -12.10 -4.19
CA ASN A 182 8.25 -13.41 -4.59
C ASN A 182 7.26 -14.56 -4.38
N LEU A 183 6.44 -14.50 -3.32
CA LEU A 183 5.50 -15.60 -3.02
C LEU A 183 4.51 -15.86 -4.16
N PRO A 184 3.88 -14.86 -4.81
CA PRO A 184 3.06 -15.10 -6.00
C PRO A 184 3.84 -15.67 -7.19
N LEU A 185 5.06 -15.18 -7.45
CA LEU A 185 5.88 -15.63 -8.56
C LEU A 185 6.31 -17.10 -8.42
N TYR A 186 6.68 -17.54 -7.21
CA TYR A 186 7.09 -18.92 -6.96
C TYR A 186 5.89 -19.87 -6.73
N GLY A 187 4.83 -19.37 -6.10
CA GLY A 187 3.64 -20.12 -5.76
C GLY A 187 2.72 -20.34 -6.97
N GLY A 188 2.61 -19.33 -7.83
CA GLY A 188 1.74 -19.39 -9.01
C GLY A 188 1.97 -20.61 -9.90
N PRO A 189 3.20 -20.89 -10.36
CA PRO A 189 3.51 -22.11 -11.14
C PRO A 189 3.23 -23.42 -10.39
N ARG A 190 3.09 -23.37 -9.07
CA ARG A 190 2.77 -24.52 -8.20
C ARG A 190 1.28 -24.62 -7.82
N GLY A 191 0.44 -23.83 -8.48
CA GLY A 191 -1.01 -23.85 -8.28
C GLY A 191 -1.51 -22.93 -7.16
N LEU A 192 -0.64 -22.16 -6.47
CA LEU A 192 -1.09 -21.18 -5.48
C LEU A 192 -1.72 -19.98 -6.19
N ARG A 193 -2.91 -19.59 -5.75
CA ARG A 193 -3.66 -18.45 -6.30
C ARG A 193 -4.05 -17.50 -5.19
N PHE A 194 -4.00 -16.20 -5.49
CA PHE A 194 -4.23 -15.16 -4.51
C PHE A 194 -5.51 -14.37 -4.78
N SER A 195 -6.22 -14.03 -3.72
CA SER A 195 -7.26 -13.01 -3.78
C SER A 195 -6.60 -11.63 -3.82
N LYS A 196 -5.77 -11.35 -2.85
CA LYS A 196 -5.03 -10.09 -2.70
C LYS A 196 -3.72 -10.33 -1.97
N VAL A 197 -2.68 -9.59 -2.34
CA VAL A 197 -1.41 -9.53 -1.60
C VAL A 197 -1.10 -8.09 -1.26
N VAL A 198 -0.77 -7.83 -0.01
CA VAL A 198 -0.45 -6.49 0.48
C VAL A 198 0.90 -6.50 1.17
N SER A 199 1.85 -5.75 0.61
CA SER A 199 3.04 -5.33 1.33
C SER A 199 2.75 -3.98 1.99
N TYR A 200 2.91 -3.88 3.32
CA TYR A 200 2.55 -2.68 4.06
C TYR A 200 3.74 -1.95 4.71
N GLY A 201 4.97 -2.50 4.60
CA GLY A 201 6.21 -1.86 5.02
C GLY A 201 6.18 -1.27 6.44
N ASN A 202 6.42 0.04 6.56
CA ASN A 202 6.43 0.77 7.84
C ASN A 202 5.04 0.90 8.50
N ALA A 203 3.95 0.51 7.84
CA ALA A 203 2.58 0.57 8.37
C ALA A 203 2.18 1.98 8.87
N LEU A 204 2.41 3.02 8.06
CA LEU A 204 2.13 4.40 8.46
C LEU A 204 0.62 4.64 8.68
N ASP A 205 -0.23 4.20 7.74
CA ASP A 205 -1.70 4.30 7.80
C ASP A 205 -2.35 2.93 7.76
N VAL A 206 -2.24 2.22 6.62
CA VAL A 206 -2.72 0.84 6.49
C VAL A 206 -1.74 -0.09 7.20
N ASN A 207 -2.24 -0.90 8.14
CA ASN A 207 -1.41 -1.77 8.97
C ASN A 207 -1.94 -3.21 9.03
N GLU A 208 -1.16 -4.08 9.63
CA GLU A 208 -1.43 -5.52 9.76
C GLU A 208 -2.77 -5.83 10.45
N SER A 209 -3.15 -5.01 11.42
CA SER A 209 -4.40 -5.21 12.17
C SER A 209 -5.62 -4.92 11.30
N GLU A 210 -5.62 -3.80 10.57
CA GLU A 210 -6.69 -3.42 9.65
C GLU A 210 -6.81 -4.41 8.49
N LEU A 211 -5.68 -4.85 7.93
CA LEU A 211 -5.66 -5.86 6.88
C LEU A 211 -6.21 -7.21 7.37
N MET A 212 -5.87 -7.62 8.59
CA MET A 212 -6.42 -8.82 9.21
C MET A 212 -7.93 -8.72 9.44
N GLU A 213 -8.42 -7.56 9.91
CA GLU A 213 -9.85 -7.27 10.07
C GLU A 213 -10.58 -7.37 8.73
N TYR A 214 -10.01 -6.79 7.67
CA TYR A 214 -10.55 -6.81 6.32
C TYR A 214 -10.62 -8.24 5.75
N PHE A 215 -9.48 -8.95 5.69
CA PHE A 215 -9.43 -10.28 5.10
C PHE A 215 -10.23 -11.32 5.88
N GLY A 216 -10.39 -11.14 7.18
CA GLY A 216 -11.30 -11.96 7.99
C GLY A 216 -12.75 -11.92 7.53
N GLN A 217 -13.15 -10.86 6.81
CA GLN A 217 -14.50 -10.63 6.31
C GLN A 217 -14.63 -10.71 4.78
N ASP A 218 -13.50 -10.59 4.05
CA ASP A 218 -13.47 -10.58 2.58
C ASP A 218 -14.01 -11.90 2.00
N PRO A 219 -15.11 -11.89 1.23
CA PRO A 219 -15.70 -13.12 0.69
C PRO A 219 -14.83 -13.82 -0.37
N GLU A 220 -13.86 -13.12 -0.95
CA GLU A 220 -12.92 -13.68 -1.94
C GLU A 220 -11.74 -14.41 -1.28
N THR A 221 -11.56 -14.25 0.02
CA THR A 221 -10.47 -14.86 0.77
C THR A 221 -10.97 -16.04 1.62
N GLU A 222 -10.38 -17.20 1.45
CA GLU A 222 -10.66 -18.40 2.27
C GLU A 222 -9.52 -18.69 3.26
N THR A 223 -8.28 -18.30 2.95
CA THR A 223 -7.11 -18.51 3.80
C THR A 223 -6.30 -17.23 3.87
N ILE A 224 -5.82 -16.87 5.06
CA ILE A 224 -4.98 -15.69 5.30
C ILE A 224 -3.57 -16.16 5.66
N ALA A 225 -2.59 -15.83 4.83
CA ALA A 225 -1.18 -15.99 5.12
C ALA A 225 -0.59 -14.64 5.57
N VAL A 226 0.32 -14.66 6.54
CA VAL A 226 0.89 -13.44 7.12
C VAL A 226 2.39 -13.61 7.33
N TYR A 227 3.16 -12.64 6.88
CA TYR A 227 4.55 -12.43 7.30
C TYR A 227 4.66 -11.14 8.11
N ILE A 228 5.10 -11.23 9.35
CA ILE A 228 5.29 -10.07 10.23
C ILE A 228 6.66 -10.09 10.93
N GLU A 229 7.19 -8.91 11.16
CA GLU A 229 8.44 -8.65 11.90
C GLU A 229 8.15 -7.98 13.24
N GLY A 230 7.07 -7.23 13.32
CA GLY A 230 6.55 -6.58 14.52
C GLY A 230 5.10 -6.15 14.35
N VAL A 231 4.47 -5.70 15.42
CA VAL A 231 3.13 -5.12 15.42
C VAL A 231 3.14 -3.83 16.23
N LYS A 232 2.47 -2.78 15.73
CA LYS A 232 2.40 -1.49 16.44
C LYS A 232 1.43 -1.52 17.62
N ASP A 233 0.28 -2.18 17.45
CA ASP A 233 -0.73 -2.39 18.51
C ASP A 233 -1.04 -3.87 18.68
N GLY A 234 -0.32 -4.52 19.59
CA GLY A 234 -0.48 -5.95 19.86
C GLY A 234 -1.87 -6.35 20.35
N ARG A 235 -2.60 -5.46 21.07
CA ARG A 235 -3.97 -5.75 21.54
C ARG A 235 -4.97 -5.73 20.40
N ARG A 236 -4.88 -4.76 19.51
CA ARG A 236 -5.72 -4.67 18.32
C ARG A 236 -5.44 -5.85 17.39
N PHE A 237 -4.17 -6.12 17.11
CA PHE A 237 -3.76 -7.24 16.27
C PHE A 237 -4.26 -8.59 16.80
N PHE A 238 -4.11 -8.85 18.09
CA PHE A 238 -4.60 -10.09 18.67
C PHE A 238 -6.12 -10.26 18.56
N ARG A 239 -6.89 -9.17 18.74
CA ARG A 239 -8.35 -9.21 18.54
C ARG A 239 -8.71 -9.47 17.07
N ALA A 240 -8.06 -8.77 16.14
CA ALA A 240 -8.25 -8.95 14.70
C ALA A 240 -7.93 -10.41 14.29
N LEU A 241 -6.78 -10.92 14.73
CA LEU A 241 -6.36 -12.29 14.49
C LEU A 241 -7.36 -13.31 15.04
N ARG A 242 -7.80 -13.18 16.29
CA ARG A 242 -8.80 -14.08 16.91
C ARG A 242 -10.11 -14.08 16.13
N ASN A 243 -10.57 -12.92 15.70
CA ASN A 243 -11.82 -12.79 14.94
C ASN A 243 -11.70 -13.37 13.52
N ALA A 244 -10.56 -13.20 12.87
CA ALA A 244 -10.29 -13.78 11.56
C ALA A 244 -10.14 -15.32 11.65
N ALA A 245 -9.37 -15.81 12.62
CA ALA A 245 -9.12 -17.25 12.82
C ALA A 245 -10.39 -18.03 13.23
N ALA A 246 -11.39 -17.37 13.80
CA ALA A 246 -12.69 -17.97 14.06
C ALA A 246 -13.52 -18.21 12.78
N ARG A 247 -13.12 -17.63 11.64
CA ARG A 247 -13.84 -17.70 10.37
C ARG A 247 -13.05 -18.41 9.27
N LYS A 248 -11.72 -18.26 9.27
CA LYS A 248 -10.83 -18.70 8.20
C LYS A 248 -9.52 -19.23 8.77
N PRO A 249 -8.86 -20.21 8.14
CA PRO A 249 -7.49 -20.56 8.46
C PRO A 249 -6.56 -19.35 8.35
N VAL A 250 -5.72 -19.14 9.38
CA VAL A 250 -4.70 -18.09 9.41
C VAL A 250 -3.34 -18.72 9.66
N ILE A 251 -2.38 -18.46 8.79
CA ILE A 251 -1.01 -18.93 8.86
C ILE A 251 -0.09 -17.74 9.10
N ILE A 252 0.66 -17.71 10.20
CA ILE A 252 1.57 -16.60 10.52
C ILE A 252 3.01 -17.09 10.54
N TYR A 253 3.84 -16.44 9.74
CA TYR A 253 5.29 -16.55 9.81
C TYR A 253 5.86 -15.28 10.47
N LYS A 254 6.40 -15.44 11.70
CA LYS A 254 7.03 -14.36 12.46
C LYS A 254 8.53 -14.32 12.18
N GLY A 255 8.97 -13.27 11.48
CA GLY A 255 10.40 -12.95 11.31
C GLY A 255 11.04 -12.32 12.55
N GLY A 256 12.37 -12.19 12.56
CA GLY A 256 13.11 -11.48 13.59
C GLY A 256 13.01 -12.09 14.99
N THR A 257 12.94 -13.43 15.11
CA THR A 257 12.81 -14.13 16.42
C THR A 257 14.14 -14.35 17.13
N THR A 258 15.26 -14.19 16.41
CA THR A 258 16.63 -14.30 16.98
C THR A 258 17.32 -12.95 16.92
N GLU A 259 18.40 -12.76 17.70
CA GLU A 259 19.19 -11.51 17.66
C GLU A 259 19.77 -11.21 16.27
N ALA A 260 20.21 -12.23 15.53
CA ALA A 260 20.64 -12.09 14.14
C ALA A 260 19.46 -11.75 13.21
N GLY A 261 18.31 -12.40 13.41
CA GLY A 261 17.08 -12.14 12.67
C GLY A 261 16.54 -10.74 12.93
N LYS A 262 16.55 -10.22 14.14
CA LYS A 262 16.17 -8.84 14.46
C LYS A 262 17.01 -7.82 13.69
N ARG A 263 18.33 -8.06 13.59
CA ARG A 263 19.23 -7.18 12.80
C ARG A 263 19.02 -7.25 11.29
N ALA A 264 18.43 -8.32 10.79
CA ALA A 264 18.16 -8.51 9.37
C ALA A 264 16.77 -7.97 8.94
N THR A 265 15.90 -7.65 9.90
CA THR A 265 14.54 -7.12 9.67
C THR A 265 14.42 -5.62 9.91
N HIS A 266 15.56 -4.94 10.20
CA HIS A 266 15.63 -3.47 10.39
C HIS A 266 16.38 -2.80 9.24
#